data_78954d3b32c3ae4691b91fdcbae1f646
#
_entry.id   78954d3b32c3ae4691b91fdcbae1f646
#
_cell.length_a   1.000
_cell.length_b   1.000
_cell.length_c   1.000
_cell.angle_alpha   90.00
_cell.angle_beta   90.00
_cell.angle_gamma   90.00
#
_symmetry.space_group_name_H-M   'P 1'
#
loop_
_entity.id
_entity.type
_entity.pdbx_description
1 polymer ?
#
loop_
_entity_poly.entity_id
_entity_poly.type
_entity_poly.pdbx_seq_one_letter_code
_entity_poly.pdbx_strand_id
1 'polypeptide(L)'
;MFLKLLDKLGRKKVVLDRGPSHPRFDLAKPWMNRYYLIFRHRPKWFPFNILIHEMLADDHGDGVHNHLFPYITIVIRGGYWETTKKGKFWRRPGYIGFRSANTHHRVDLKPGTRPMTIFIAGPFGLRKGPRSESVSYTHLTLPTMVQV
;
A
#
# COMPACT_ATOMS: atom_id res chain seq x y z
N MET A 1 5.68 -13.42 -17.07
CA MET A 1 7.01 -13.28 -17.73
C MET A 1 7.69 -11.96 -17.42
N PHE A 2 7.00 -10.83 -17.61
CA PHE A 2 7.57 -9.50 -17.33
C PHE A 2 8.02 -9.35 -15.87
N LEU A 3 7.22 -9.83 -14.92
CA LEU A 3 7.57 -9.75 -13.51
C LEU A 3 8.82 -10.57 -13.17
N LYS A 4 8.98 -11.73 -13.81
CA LYS A 4 10.20 -12.54 -13.63
C LYS A 4 11.44 -11.80 -14.12
N LEU A 5 11.33 -11.06 -15.22
CA LEU A 5 12.42 -10.24 -15.72
C LEU A 5 12.78 -9.14 -14.73
N LEU A 6 11.79 -8.46 -14.19
CA LEU A 6 12.02 -7.42 -13.18
C LEU A 6 12.72 -8.00 -11.95
N ASP A 7 12.32 -9.20 -11.54
CA ASP A 7 12.96 -9.87 -10.41
C ASP A 7 14.44 -10.19 -10.72
N LYS A 8 14.70 -10.74 -11.90
CA LYS A 8 16.07 -11.02 -12.34
C LYS A 8 16.94 -9.77 -12.38
N LEU A 9 16.36 -8.64 -12.72
CA LEU A 9 17.07 -7.36 -12.77
C LEU A 9 17.21 -6.69 -11.40
N GLY A 10 16.84 -7.37 -10.32
CA GLY A 10 16.95 -6.82 -8.98
C GLY A 10 15.92 -5.75 -8.66
N ARG A 11 14.81 -5.73 -9.37
CA ARG A 11 13.79 -4.69 -9.25
C ARG A 11 12.59 -5.13 -8.43
N LYS A 12 12.65 -6.30 -7.82
CA LYS A 12 11.60 -6.80 -6.93
C LYS A 12 11.99 -6.63 -5.48
N LYS A 13 11.03 -6.25 -4.65
CA LYS A 13 11.16 -6.25 -3.20
C LYS A 13 9.95 -6.94 -2.60
N VAL A 14 10.19 -7.91 -1.70
CA VAL A 14 9.13 -8.49 -0.89
C VAL A 14 8.94 -7.59 0.32
N VAL A 15 7.76 -6.98 0.45
CA VAL A 15 7.42 -6.12 1.58
C VAL A 15 6.74 -6.99 2.62
N LEU A 16 7.26 -6.95 3.85
CA LEU A 16 6.72 -7.71 4.97
C LEU A 16 5.66 -6.89 5.71
N ASP A 17 4.75 -7.59 6.37
CA ASP A 17 3.69 -6.95 7.15
C ASP A 17 4.20 -6.28 8.42
N ARG A 18 5.44 -6.58 8.82
CA ARG A 18 6.09 -6.00 10.01
C ARG A 18 7.51 -5.62 9.66
N GLY A 19 7.92 -4.43 10.11
CA GLY A 19 9.29 -3.98 9.92
C GLY A 19 10.25 -4.51 10.99
N PRO A 20 11.57 -4.36 10.77
CA PRO A 20 12.59 -4.86 11.72
C PRO A 20 12.47 -4.30 13.13
N SER A 21 11.89 -3.11 13.29
CA SER A 21 11.69 -2.51 14.61
C SER A 21 10.46 -3.01 15.36
N HIS A 22 9.64 -3.84 14.71
CA HIS A 22 8.44 -4.37 15.35
C HIS A 22 8.80 -5.44 16.37
N PRO A 23 8.19 -5.45 17.59
CA PRO A 23 8.50 -6.44 18.62
C PRO A 23 8.32 -7.90 18.18
N ARG A 24 7.42 -8.14 17.25
CA ARG A 24 7.15 -9.49 16.73
C ARG A 24 7.60 -9.62 15.29
N PHE A 25 8.76 -9.06 14.97
CA PHE A 25 9.34 -9.20 13.63
C PHE A 25 9.63 -10.65 13.26
N ASP A 26 9.87 -11.50 14.27
CA ASP A 26 10.02 -12.93 14.08
C ASP A 26 8.82 -13.60 13.41
N LEU A 27 7.63 -12.98 13.50
CA LEU A 27 6.40 -13.48 12.87
C LEU A 27 6.06 -12.75 11.56
N ALA A 28 6.96 -11.93 11.04
CA ALA A 28 6.71 -11.17 9.84
C ALA A 28 6.45 -12.09 8.64
N LYS A 29 5.43 -11.73 7.84
CA LYS A 29 5.04 -12.49 6.65
C LYS A 29 5.00 -11.59 5.43
N PRO A 30 5.20 -12.15 4.23
CA PRO A 30 5.05 -11.37 3.01
C PRO A 30 3.65 -10.77 2.90
N TRP A 31 3.62 -9.47 2.65
CA TRP A 31 2.39 -8.71 2.52
C TRP A 31 2.15 -8.28 1.08
N MET A 32 3.24 -7.95 0.35
CA MET A 32 3.16 -7.41 -0.99
C MET A 32 4.48 -7.69 -1.72
N ASN A 33 4.39 -8.02 -2.99
CA ASN A 33 5.55 -7.97 -3.90
C ASN A 33 5.52 -6.63 -4.62
N ARG A 34 6.61 -5.88 -4.51
CA ARG A 34 6.76 -4.58 -5.14
C ARG A 34 7.79 -4.67 -6.25
N TYR A 35 7.42 -4.19 -7.43
CA TYR A 35 8.32 -4.15 -8.59
C TYR A 35 8.54 -2.71 -9.01
N TYR A 36 9.81 -2.31 -9.12
CA TYR A 36 10.18 -0.93 -9.45
C TYR A 36 10.36 -0.81 -10.96
N LEU A 37 9.56 0.05 -11.59
CA LEU A 37 9.67 0.28 -13.03
C LEU A 37 10.67 1.39 -13.36
N ILE A 38 10.84 2.37 -12.47
CA ILE A 38 11.78 3.48 -12.67
C ILE A 38 12.88 3.43 -11.63
N PHE A 39 12.59 3.87 -10.39
CA PHE A 39 13.60 3.96 -9.34
C PHE A 39 13.41 2.89 -8.28
N ARG A 40 14.48 2.16 -7.97
CA ARG A 40 14.49 1.32 -6.77
C ARG A 40 14.66 2.20 -5.52
N HIS A 41 15.44 3.28 -5.65
CA HIS A 41 15.67 4.27 -4.60
C HIS A 41 15.43 5.64 -5.19
N ARG A 42 14.19 6.10 -5.19
CA ARG A 42 13.83 7.38 -5.79
C ARG A 42 14.50 8.54 -5.06
N PRO A 43 15.21 9.43 -5.78
CA PRO A 43 15.71 10.67 -5.18
C PRO A 43 14.55 11.50 -4.64
N LYS A 44 14.72 12.14 -3.50
CA LYS A 44 13.66 12.95 -2.88
C LYS A 44 13.20 14.10 -3.76
N TRP A 45 14.09 14.61 -4.61
CA TRP A 45 13.77 15.70 -5.51
C TRP A 45 13.01 15.28 -6.76
N PHE A 46 12.98 13.97 -7.08
CA PHE A 46 12.27 13.50 -8.27
C PHE A 46 10.77 13.38 -7.97
N PRO A 47 9.88 13.94 -8.83
CA PRO A 47 8.47 14.15 -8.47
C PRO A 47 7.58 12.91 -8.54
N PHE A 48 8.04 11.78 -9.10
CA PHE A 48 7.19 10.59 -9.16
C PHE A 48 7.99 9.29 -9.24
N ASN A 49 7.30 8.17 -9.05
CA ASN A 49 7.84 6.84 -9.34
C ASN A 49 6.69 5.96 -9.84
N ILE A 50 7.02 4.92 -10.59
CA ILE A 50 6.03 3.96 -11.08
C ILE A 50 6.41 2.57 -10.59
N LEU A 51 5.46 1.91 -9.95
CA LEU A 51 5.63 0.62 -9.31
C LEU A 51 4.51 -0.32 -9.75
N ILE A 52 4.78 -1.62 -9.70
CA ILE A 52 3.72 -2.62 -9.74
C ILE A 52 3.65 -3.25 -8.35
N HIS A 53 2.44 -3.34 -7.80
CA HIS A 53 2.17 -4.03 -6.55
C HIS A 53 1.39 -5.30 -6.83
N GLU A 54 1.89 -6.43 -6.36
CA GLU A 54 1.14 -7.67 -6.29
C GLU A 54 0.80 -7.90 -4.81
N MET A 55 -0.48 -7.85 -4.49
CA MET A 55 -0.94 -7.95 -3.11
C MET A 55 -1.03 -9.40 -2.69
N LEU A 56 -0.46 -9.74 -1.54
CA LEU A 56 -0.41 -11.11 -1.02
C LEU A 56 -1.30 -11.32 0.19
N ALA A 57 -1.61 -10.26 0.93
CA ALA A 57 -2.40 -10.32 2.16
C ALA A 57 -3.13 -9.01 2.39
N ASP A 58 -4.13 -9.06 3.27
CA ASP A 58 -4.86 -7.87 3.70
C ASP A 58 -3.93 -6.89 4.39
N ASP A 59 -4.31 -5.62 4.43
CA ASP A 59 -3.65 -4.65 5.29
C ASP A 59 -3.78 -5.14 6.73
N HIS A 60 -2.66 -5.13 7.44
CA HIS A 60 -2.65 -5.64 8.80
C HIS A 60 -3.20 -4.58 9.78
N GLY A 61 -3.66 -5.05 10.94
CA GLY A 61 -4.25 -4.20 11.96
C GLY A 61 -5.69 -3.83 11.62
N ASP A 62 -6.32 -3.08 12.50
CA ASP A 62 -7.73 -2.71 12.38
C ASP A 62 -7.93 -1.31 11.81
N GLY A 63 -6.85 -0.56 11.68
CA GLY A 63 -6.93 0.82 11.26
C GLY A 63 -6.75 1.02 9.76
N VAL A 64 -6.99 2.23 9.36
CA VAL A 64 -6.68 2.72 8.02
C VAL A 64 -5.35 3.45 8.06
N HIS A 65 -4.66 3.54 6.92
CA HIS A 65 -3.37 4.21 6.83
C HIS A 65 -3.34 5.15 5.63
N ASN A 66 -2.39 6.10 5.66
CA ASN A 66 -2.09 6.96 4.53
C ASN A 66 -0.68 6.65 4.01
N HIS A 67 -0.26 7.41 3.02
CA HIS A 67 1.05 7.24 2.38
C HIS A 67 1.90 8.48 2.52
N LEU A 68 3.21 8.34 2.21
CA LEU A 68 4.16 9.46 2.24
C LEU A 68 3.93 10.47 1.13
N PHE A 69 3.12 10.13 0.15
CA PHE A 69 2.95 10.90 -1.07
C PHE A 69 1.55 10.66 -1.63
N PRO A 70 1.03 11.58 -2.44
CA PRO A 70 -0.16 11.29 -3.22
C PRO A 70 0.15 10.24 -4.26
N TYR A 71 -0.87 9.50 -4.70
CA TYR A 71 -0.65 8.44 -5.67
C TYR A 71 -1.87 8.20 -6.53
N ILE A 72 -1.62 7.59 -7.69
CA ILE A 72 -2.65 7.02 -8.55
C ILE A 72 -2.49 5.51 -8.51
N THR A 73 -3.59 4.80 -8.36
CA THR A 73 -3.60 3.35 -8.44
C THR A 73 -4.47 2.91 -9.61
N ILE A 74 -3.98 1.94 -10.37
CA ILE A 74 -4.71 1.35 -11.51
C ILE A 74 -4.76 -0.15 -11.28
N VAL A 75 -5.96 -0.68 -11.08
CA VAL A 75 -6.13 -2.12 -10.87
C VAL A 75 -6.05 -2.82 -12.22
N ILE A 76 -5.07 -3.72 -12.37
CA ILE A 76 -4.85 -4.43 -13.65
C ILE A 76 -5.24 -5.90 -13.59
N ARG A 77 -5.31 -6.50 -12.40
CA ARG A 77 -5.69 -7.90 -12.23
C ARG A 77 -6.35 -8.12 -10.88
N GLY A 78 -7.31 -9.04 -10.82
CA GLY A 78 -8.00 -9.40 -9.61
C GLY A 78 -8.99 -8.32 -9.18
N GLY A 79 -8.90 -7.93 -7.96
CA GLY A 79 -9.75 -6.90 -7.38
C GLY A 79 -9.59 -6.97 -5.87
N TYR A 80 -10.01 -5.92 -5.19
CA TYR A 80 -9.92 -5.87 -3.73
C TYR A 80 -10.95 -4.93 -3.15
N TRP A 81 -11.20 -5.09 -1.85
CA TRP A 81 -12.03 -4.17 -1.10
C TRP A 81 -11.18 -3.03 -0.59
N GLU A 82 -11.63 -1.82 -0.80
CA GLU A 82 -11.00 -0.64 -0.22
C GLU A 82 -11.97 0.05 0.73
N THR A 83 -11.57 0.21 1.98
CA THR A 83 -12.33 0.95 2.99
C THR A 83 -11.74 2.34 3.12
N THR A 84 -12.58 3.36 3.01
CA THR A 84 -12.24 4.77 3.18
C THR A 84 -13.23 5.39 4.15
N LYS A 85 -13.08 6.69 4.41
CA LYS A 85 -14.08 7.43 5.22
C LYS A 85 -15.47 7.41 4.60
N LYS A 86 -15.55 7.20 3.29
CA LYS A 86 -16.82 7.21 2.55
C LYS A 86 -17.50 5.85 2.53
N GLY A 87 -16.81 4.79 2.97
CA GLY A 87 -17.35 3.46 2.99
C GLY A 87 -16.41 2.43 2.42
N LYS A 88 -16.95 1.26 2.11
CA LYS A 88 -16.22 0.12 1.61
C LYS A 88 -16.61 -0.13 0.15
N PHE A 89 -15.63 -0.19 -0.73
CA PHE A 89 -15.85 -0.26 -2.18
C PHE A 89 -15.05 -1.42 -2.78
N TRP A 90 -15.69 -2.13 -3.71
CA TRP A 90 -14.99 -3.14 -4.50
C TRP A 90 -14.27 -2.47 -5.67
N ARG A 91 -12.95 -2.63 -5.74
CA ARG A 91 -12.13 -2.07 -6.82
C ARG A 91 -11.77 -3.18 -7.79
N ARG A 92 -12.43 -3.19 -8.94
CA ARG A 92 -12.25 -4.21 -9.97
C ARG A 92 -11.16 -3.81 -10.97
N PRO A 93 -10.67 -4.75 -11.81
CA PRO A 93 -9.73 -4.40 -12.88
C PRO A 93 -10.28 -3.29 -13.77
N GLY A 94 -9.41 -2.34 -14.11
CA GLY A 94 -9.78 -1.13 -14.84
C GLY A 94 -10.09 0.06 -13.95
N TYR A 95 -10.24 -0.13 -12.64
CA TYR A 95 -10.43 0.98 -11.70
C TYR A 95 -9.17 1.85 -11.65
N ILE A 96 -9.37 3.16 -11.73
CA ILE A 96 -8.32 4.16 -11.57
C ILE A 96 -8.71 5.06 -10.41
N GLY A 97 -7.88 5.12 -9.38
CA GLY A 97 -8.11 5.94 -8.21
C GLY A 97 -6.99 6.92 -7.95
N PHE A 98 -7.35 8.14 -7.58
CA PHE A 98 -6.40 9.14 -7.11
C PHE A 98 -6.57 9.32 -5.60
N ARG A 99 -5.45 9.36 -4.87
CA ARG A 99 -5.46 9.57 -3.42
C ARG A 99 -4.43 10.61 -3.04
N SER A 100 -4.83 11.55 -2.18
CA SER A 100 -3.87 12.48 -1.58
C SER A 100 -3.04 11.75 -0.54
N ALA A 101 -1.91 12.34 -0.15
CA ALA A 101 -1.04 11.78 0.88
C ALA A 101 -1.75 11.66 2.25
N ASN A 102 -2.82 12.42 2.44
CA ASN A 102 -3.57 12.44 3.71
C ASN A 102 -4.80 11.53 3.69
N THR A 103 -5.08 10.87 2.57
CA THR A 103 -6.22 9.95 2.48
C THR A 103 -5.89 8.66 3.20
N HIS A 104 -6.69 8.33 4.20
CA HIS A 104 -6.57 7.07 4.92
C HIS A 104 -7.44 6.00 4.26
N HIS A 105 -6.89 4.80 4.13
CA HIS A 105 -7.62 3.68 3.56
C HIS A 105 -7.11 2.36 4.12
N ARG A 106 -7.89 1.31 3.86
CA ARG A 106 -7.53 -0.07 4.17
C ARG A 106 -7.87 -0.94 2.98
N VAL A 107 -7.00 -1.88 2.67
CA VAL A 107 -7.21 -2.84 1.59
C VAL A 107 -7.40 -4.23 2.16
N ASP A 108 -8.48 -4.89 1.78
CA ASP A 108 -8.77 -6.27 2.13
C ASP A 108 -8.94 -7.09 0.86
N LEU A 109 -8.32 -8.26 0.84
CA LEU A 109 -8.33 -9.14 -0.33
C LEU A 109 -9.45 -10.17 -0.24
N LYS A 110 -9.93 -10.58 -1.40
CA LYS A 110 -10.77 -11.77 -1.48
C LYS A 110 -9.86 -13.00 -1.28
N PRO A 111 -10.24 -13.96 -0.42
CA PRO A 111 -9.40 -15.12 -0.16
C PRO A 111 -8.96 -15.82 -1.45
N GLY A 112 -7.69 -16.22 -1.49
CA GLY A 112 -7.11 -16.92 -2.64
C GLY A 112 -6.76 -16.06 -3.83
N THR A 113 -6.88 -14.72 -3.72
CA THR A 113 -6.57 -13.82 -4.82
C THR A 113 -5.27 -13.06 -4.58
N ARG A 114 -4.64 -12.67 -5.68
CA ARG A 114 -3.44 -11.82 -5.68
C ARG A 114 -3.67 -10.65 -6.62
N PRO A 115 -4.39 -9.61 -6.17
CA PRO A 115 -4.61 -8.44 -7.01
C PRO A 115 -3.31 -7.75 -7.39
N MET A 116 -3.29 -7.16 -8.57
CA MET A 116 -2.13 -6.44 -9.07
C MET A 116 -2.54 -5.05 -9.50
N THR A 117 -1.74 -4.06 -9.10
CA THR A 117 -1.98 -2.66 -9.45
C THR A 117 -0.73 -2.03 -10.02
N ILE A 118 -0.92 -1.05 -10.90
CA ILE A 118 0.12 -0.08 -11.23
C ILE A 118 -0.06 1.07 -10.23
N PHE A 119 1.02 1.43 -9.57
CA PHE A 119 1.01 2.45 -8.53
C PHE A 119 1.95 3.58 -8.94
N ILE A 120 1.39 4.77 -9.17
CA ILE A 120 2.15 5.95 -9.55
C ILE A 120 2.25 6.85 -8.33
N ALA A 121 3.42 6.85 -7.69
CA ALA A 121 3.68 7.64 -6.50
C ALA A 121 4.07 9.07 -6.90
N GLY A 122 3.48 10.05 -6.22
CA GLY A 122 3.76 11.46 -6.45
C GLY A 122 4.85 12.02 -5.54
N PRO A 123 4.92 13.35 -5.39
CA PRO A 123 5.99 14.01 -4.62
C PRO A 123 5.94 13.64 -3.13
N PHE A 124 7.15 13.56 -2.52
CA PHE A 124 7.27 13.40 -1.07
C PHE A 124 6.88 14.68 -0.32
N GLY A 125 6.66 14.52 0.99
CA GLY A 125 6.51 15.65 1.89
C GLY A 125 5.12 16.25 1.98
N LEU A 126 4.14 15.67 1.32
CA LEU A 126 2.77 16.18 1.34
C LEU A 126 1.89 15.53 2.40
N ARG A 127 2.39 14.50 3.09
CA ARG A 127 1.63 13.87 4.17
C ARG A 127 1.69 14.72 5.43
N LYS A 128 0.54 14.88 6.05
CA LYS A 128 0.42 15.54 7.35
C LYS A 128 -0.04 14.51 8.37
N GLY A 129 0.56 14.54 9.57
CA GLY A 129 0.21 13.62 10.64
C GLY A 129 0.78 12.22 10.47
N PRO A 130 0.40 11.29 11.37
CA PRO A 130 0.95 9.94 11.37
C PRO A 130 0.42 9.11 10.20
N ARG A 131 1.15 8.06 9.89
CA ARG A 131 0.75 7.16 8.81
C ARG A 131 -0.51 6.38 9.12
N SER A 132 -0.70 6.02 10.38
CA SER A 132 -1.83 5.18 10.81
C SER A 132 -2.63 5.88 11.89
N GLU A 133 -3.90 5.70 11.86
CA GLU A 133 -4.83 6.24 12.85
C GLU A 133 -5.43 5.17 13.74
N SER A 134 -4.91 4.09 13.84
CA SER A 134 -5.43 3.10 14.79
C SER A 134 -4.85 3.30 16.16
N VAL A 135 -4.65 3.45 15.88
CA VAL A 135 -4.17 3.38 16.66
C VAL A 135 -3.77 3.27 17.37
N SER A 136 -3.68 3.33 17.31
CA SER A 136 -3.44 3.25 17.71
C SER A 136 -3.37 2.61 18.16
N TYR A 137 -3.21 2.25 18.11
CA TYR A 137 -3.39 1.78 18.07
C TYR A 137 -3.16 1.67 18.72
N THR A 138 -2.98 1.95 19.20
CA THR A 138 -3.20 2.19 19.49
C THR A 138 -3.54 2.45 19.75
N HIS A 139 -3.64 2.63 20.04
CA HIS A 139 -4.31 3.19 20.02
C HIS A 139 -4.97 3.49 19.90
N LEU A 140 -4.99 3.37 20.35
CA LEU A 140 -5.83 3.76 19.97
C LEU A 140 -6.56 3.79 19.72
N THR A 141 -6.73 3.66 20.11
CA THR A 141 -7.56 3.88 19.63
C THR A 141 -8.18 3.97 19.21
N LEU A 142 -8.06 3.89 19.41
CA LEU A 142 -8.67 4.13 18.75
C LEU A 142 -9.11 4.34 18.29
N PRO A 143 -9.24 4.49 18.48
CA PRO A 143 -9.72 4.85 17.84
C PRO A 143 -10.02 5.08 17.23
N THR A 144 -9.76 5.16 17.15
CA THR A 144 -10.13 5.46 16.40
C THR A 144 -10.40 5.41 15.58
N MET A 145 -10.36 5.44 15.53
CA MET A 145 -10.50 5.42 14.66
C MET A 145 -10.60 5.62 13.95
N VAL A 146 -10.38 5.67 14.00
CA VAL A 146 -10.43 6.03 13.27
C VAL A 146 -10.39 6.32 12.54
N GLN A 147 -10.06 6.59 12.32
CA GLN A 147 -10.03 7.03 11.66
C GLN A 147 -10.16 7.16 10.82
N VAL A 148 -10.13 7.24 10.49
CA VAL A 148 -10.26 7.42 9.69
C VAL A 148 -10.65 7.74 9.39
#